data_0fe13b5211d358ac5b54b3481886bf49
#
_entry.id   0fe13b5211d358ac5b54b3481886bf49
#
_cell.length_a   1.000
_cell.length_b   1.000
_cell.length_c   1.000
_cell.angle_alpha   90.00
_cell.angle_beta   90.00
_cell.angle_gamma   90.00
#
_symmetry.space_group_name_H-M   'P 1'
#
loop_
_entity.id
_entity.type
_entity.pdbx_description
1 polymer ?
#
loop_
_entity_poly.entity_id
_entity_poly.type
_entity_poly.pdbx_seq_one_letter_code
_entity_poly.pdbx_strand_id
1 'polypeptide(L)'
;MIQFDLPTEKSSIIKVIGVGGGGSNAVNYMFNQHIEGVNFVICNTDAQALAISGVPNRIQLGPLLTQGLGAGANPEIGRQATEESLEEVRRILEVNTKMVFITAGMGGGTGTGGAPIIAKICKEMGILTVGIVTTPFAYEGKKRLQQAEEGIRQLRTQVDTLLIISNDKLRHQFGNLKMREAFEKADNVLATAARCITDVINSTGQINVDFADVCTVMRNGGRAILGHALVAGQNRAQLALEEALSSPLLSDNDILGAKWILININSARGEHEYTMDEVEIIQQLLLTRAGENTDVILGMGYDDNLGDKLAITLIATGFEHKDGITPAAPARAKVQEEEKIVMVLGQPEPIHVPTPPVMQADPPAETPTETPTAEV
;
A
#
# COMPACT_ATOMS: atom_id res chain seq x y z
N MET A 1 20.83 0.19 51.50
CA MET A 1 19.76 0.75 50.68
C MET A 1 19.61 -0.16 49.49
N ILE A 2 18.58 -1.00 49.45
CA ILE A 2 18.36 -1.96 48.35
C ILE A 2 17.62 -1.16 47.28
N GLN A 3 18.30 -0.86 46.16
CA GLN A 3 17.69 -0.32 44.98
C GLN A 3 16.98 -1.49 44.27
N PHE A 4 15.66 -1.49 44.33
CA PHE A 4 14.86 -2.35 43.44
C PHE A 4 14.81 -1.67 42.08
N ASP A 5 15.62 -2.12 41.18
CA ASP A 5 15.39 -1.90 39.75
C ASP A 5 14.13 -2.70 39.37
N LEU A 6 12.97 -2.04 39.52
CA LEU A 6 11.76 -2.51 38.85
C LEU A 6 12.08 -2.48 37.34
N PRO A 7 11.86 -3.57 36.60
CA PRO A 7 11.91 -3.51 35.16
C PRO A 7 10.79 -2.56 34.73
N THR A 8 11.15 -1.30 34.51
CA THR A 8 10.30 -0.39 33.75
C THR A 8 10.33 -0.91 32.33
N GLU A 9 9.38 -1.79 31.99
CA GLU A 9 8.97 -1.91 30.61
C GLU A 9 8.62 -0.50 30.18
N LYS A 10 9.50 0.13 29.42
CA LYS A 10 9.23 1.40 28.76
C LYS A 10 8.10 1.12 27.80
N SER A 11 6.87 1.30 28.27
CA SER A 11 5.68 1.17 27.43
C SER A 11 5.85 2.16 26.28
N SER A 12 6.14 1.64 25.10
CA SER A 12 6.28 2.46 23.89
C SER A 12 4.99 3.21 23.62
N ILE A 13 5.14 4.47 23.22
CA ILE A 13 4.00 5.31 22.81
C ILE A 13 3.44 4.89 21.44
N ILE A 14 4.16 4.04 20.72
CA ILE A 14 3.82 3.53 19.38
C ILE A 14 3.44 2.06 19.48
N LYS A 15 2.30 1.69 18.91
CA LYS A 15 1.89 0.30 18.76
C LYS A 15 1.72 -0.07 17.30
N VAL A 16 2.07 -1.31 16.97
CA VAL A 16 1.82 -1.90 15.64
C VAL A 16 0.84 -3.05 15.81
N ILE A 17 -0.34 -2.92 15.22
CA ILE A 17 -1.42 -3.89 15.32
C ILE A 17 -1.60 -4.59 13.99
N GLY A 18 -1.33 -5.89 13.96
CA GLY A 18 -1.59 -6.76 12.81
C GLY A 18 -2.98 -7.35 12.87
N VAL A 19 -3.80 -7.12 11.84
CA VAL A 19 -5.18 -7.58 11.79
C VAL A 19 -5.37 -8.65 10.73
N GLY A 20 -5.85 -9.84 11.17
CA GLY A 20 -6.03 -11.00 10.31
C GLY A 20 -4.73 -11.66 9.87
N GLY A 21 -4.77 -12.65 8.99
CA GLY A 21 -3.60 -13.46 8.60
C GLY A 21 -2.46 -12.62 8.01
N GLY A 22 -2.73 -11.79 7.01
CA GLY A 22 -1.70 -10.94 6.40
C GLY A 22 -1.09 -9.93 7.37
N GLY A 23 -1.91 -9.25 8.18
CA GLY A 23 -1.43 -8.34 9.21
C GLY A 23 -0.61 -9.04 10.29
N SER A 24 -1.05 -10.22 10.74
CA SER A 24 -0.31 -11.02 11.72
C SER A 24 1.05 -11.46 11.17
N ASN A 25 1.15 -11.86 9.90
CA ASN A 25 2.41 -12.24 9.27
C ASN A 25 3.39 -11.06 9.21
N ALA A 26 2.92 -9.90 8.77
CA ALA A 26 3.72 -8.69 8.73
C ALA A 26 4.25 -8.30 10.13
N VAL A 27 3.40 -8.35 11.16
CA VAL A 27 3.82 -8.05 12.54
C VAL A 27 4.78 -9.11 13.10
N ASN A 28 4.58 -10.39 12.82
CA ASN A 28 5.56 -11.43 13.17
C ASN A 28 6.91 -11.18 12.51
N TYR A 29 6.92 -10.76 11.24
CA TYR A 29 8.13 -10.41 10.54
C TYR A 29 8.83 -9.21 11.19
N MET A 30 8.10 -8.13 11.52
CA MET A 30 8.62 -6.95 12.22
C MET A 30 9.19 -7.30 13.60
N PHE A 31 8.49 -8.15 14.35
CA PHE A 31 8.93 -8.62 15.65
C PHE A 31 10.26 -9.38 15.57
N ASN A 32 10.40 -10.24 14.57
CA ASN A 32 11.64 -10.98 14.33
C ASN A 32 12.81 -10.09 13.85
N GLN A 33 12.51 -8.92 13.28
CA GLN A 33 13.50 -7.90 12.91
C GLN A 33 13.95 -7.03 14.10
N HIS A 34 13.41 -7.27 15.29
CA HIS A 34 13.74 -6.53 16.51
C HIS A 34 13.63 -5.01 16.38
N ILE A 35 12.56 -4.53 15.71
CA ILE A 35 12.31 -3.09 15.57
C ILE A 35 12.07 -2.52 16.98
N GLU A 36 12.93 -1.59 17.39
CA GLU A 36 12.91 -0.98 18.72
C GLU A 36 11.88 0.15 18.81
N GLY A 37 11.47 0.48 20.03
CA GLY A 37 10.59 1.62 20.29
C GLY A 37 9.12 1.41 19.94
N VAL A 38 8.70 0.19 19.65
CA VAL A 38 7.31 -0.17 19.32
C VAL A 38 6.80 -1.36 20.12
N ASN A 39 5.52 -1.38 20.43
CA ASN A 39 4.84 -2.54 20.99
C ASN A 39 4.01 -3.24 19.91
N PHE A 40 4.22 -4.52 19.75
CA PHE A 40 3.54 -5.34 18.76
C PHE A 40 2.31 -6.03 19.35
N VAL A 41 1.22 -6.02 18.57
CA VAL A 41 -0.05 -6.69 18.89
C VAL A 41 -0.55 -7.40 17.65
N ILE A 42 -1.05 -8.62 17.79
CA ILE A 42 -1.73 -9.32 16.71
C ILE A 42 -3.18 -9.61 17.09
N CYS A 43 -4.08 -9.33 16.16
CA CYS A 43 -5.51 -9.54 16.29
C CYS A 43 -5.99 -10.47 15.18
N ASN A 44 -6.51 -11.64 15.51
CA ASN A 44 -6.97 -12.60 14.50
C ASN A 44 -8.19 -13.37 14.99
N THR A 45 -9.05 -13.78 14.06
CA THR A 45 -10.19 -14.69 14.29
C THR A 45 -9.76 -16.16 14.29
N ASP A 46 -8.55 -16.46 13.78
CA ASP A 46 -7.97 -17.81 13.73
C ASP A 46 -7.08 -18.05 14.95
N ALA A 47 -7.54 -18.92 15.85
CA ALA A 47 -6.83 -19.26 17.08
C ALA A 47 -5.52 -20.03 16.81
N GLN A 48 -5.45 -20.82 15.73
CA GLN A 48 -4.25 -21.58 15.38
C GLN A 48 -3.15 -20.63 14.92
N ALA A 49 -3.50 -19.65 14.07
CA ALA A 49 -2.56 -18.61 13.63
C ALA A 49 -2.01 -17.79 14.82
N LEU A 50 -2.84 -17.50 15.82
CA LEU A 50 -2.41 -16.83 17.04
C LEU A 50 -1.47 -17.70 17.88
N ALA A 51 -1.73 -18.99 17.99
CA ALA A 51 -0.95 -19.91 18.83
C ALA A 51 0.50 -20.07 18.38
N ILE A 52 0.75 -20.05 17.05
CA ILE A 52 2.10 -20.20 16.48
C ILE A 52 2.90 -18.89 16.41
N SER A 53 2.29 -17.76 16.73
CA SER A 53 2.95 -16.46 16.70
C SER A 53 3.94 -16.30 17.85
N GLY A 54 5.10 -15.67 17.57
CA GLY A 54 6.10 -15.28 18.57
C GLY A 54 5.75 -13.96 19.30
N VAL A 55 4.77 -13.19 18.80
CA VAL A 55 4.38 -11.91 19.38
C VAL A 55 3.67 -12.13 20.72
N PRO A 56 4.07 -11.44 21.81
CA PRO A 56 3.50 -11.69 23.15
C PRO A 56 2.05 -11.22 23.27
N ASN A 57 1.72 -10.04 22.72
CA ASN A 57 0.37 -9.48 22.82
C ASN A 57 -0.51 -10.02 21.66
N ARG A 58 -1.46 -10.86 22.02
CA ARG A 58 -2.35 -11.52 21.07
C ARG A 58 -3.80 -11.35 21.49
N ILE A 59 -4.67 -10.96 20.57
CA ILE A 59 -6.11 -10.85 20.78
C ILE A 59 -6.82 -11.79 19.81
N GLN A 60 -7.60 -12.70 20.34
CA GLN A 60 -8.52 -13.52 19.54
C GLN A 60 -9.80 -12.69 19.31
N LEU A 61 -10.08 -12.40 18.04
CA LEU A 61 -11.27 -11.65 17.66
C LEU A 61 -12.47 -12.59 17.52
N GLY A 62 -13.57 -12.24 18.19
CA GLY A 62 -14.84 -12.94 18.09
C GLY A 62 -14.77 -14.42 18.45
N PRO A 63 -14.26 -14.79 19.65
CA PRO A 63 -14.12 -16.20 20.04
C PRO A 63 -15.46 -16.94 20.09
N LEU A 64 -16.57 -16.28 20.40
CA LEU A 64 -17.90 -16.88 20.40
C LEU A 64 -18.45 -17.02 18.98
N LEU A 65 -18.29 -16.00 18.15
CA LEU A 65 -18.81 -15.98 16.79
C LEU A 65 -18.06 -16.95 15.87
N THR A 66 -16.72 -16.94 15.92
CA THR A 66 -15.88 -17.70 14.98
C THR A 66 -15.39 -19.04 15.51
N GLN A 67 -15.49 -19.28 16.83
CA GLN A 67 -14.97 -20.47 17.50
C GLN A 67 -13.48 -20.75 17.20
N GLY A 68 -12.73 -19.68 16.87
CA GLY A 68 -11.32 -19.80 16.50
C GLY A 68 -11.03 -20.34 15.10
N LEU A 69 -12.05 -20.53 14.26
CA LEU A 69 -11.93 -21.10 12.92
C LEU A 69 -11.68 -20.03 11.82
N GLY A 70 -11.57 -18.77 12.20
CA GLY A 70 -11.40 -17.66 11.26
C GLY A 70 -12.71 -17.09 10.73
N ALA A 71 -12.62 -16.05 9.91
CA ALA A 71 -13.79 -15.34 9.34
C ALA A 71 -14.25 -15.90 7.97
N GLY A 72 -13.68 -16.99 7.47
CA GLY A 72 -14.10 -17.65 6.24
C GLY A 72 -14.03 -16.76 4.98
N ALA A 73 -13.08 -15.84 4.89
CA ALA A 73 -12.96 -14.84 3.82
C ALA A 73 -14.20 -13.92 3.68
N ASN A 74 -14.99 -13.77 4.76
CA ASN A 74 -16.16 -12.90 4.80
C ASN A 74 -15.86 -11.66 5.67
N PRO A 75 -15.77 -10.44 5.09
CA PRO A 75 -15.49 -9.22 5.82
C PRO A 75 -16.54 -8.87 6.89
N GLU A 76 -17.80 -9.21 6.65
CA GLU A 76 -18.87 -8.96 7.62
C GLU A 76 -18.70 -9.79 8.90
N ILE A 77 -18.29 -11.05 8.78
CA ILE A 77 -17.93 -11.89 9.94
C ILE A 77 -16.71 -11.32 10.65
N GLY A 78 -15.70 -10.86 9.88
CA GLY A 78 -14.52 -10.22 10.45
C GLY A 78 -14.85 -8.94 11.23
N ARG A 79 -15.79 -8.14 10.74
CA ARG A 79 -16.31 -6.94 11.41
C ARG A 79 -16.99 -7.29 12.72
N GLN A 80 -17.96 -8.19 12.69
CA GLN A 80 -18.73 -8.62 13.87
C GLN A 80 -17.83 -9.26 14.92
N ALA A 81 -16.88 -10.10 14.51
CA ALA A 81 -15.90 -10.72 15.40
C ALA A 81 -15.02 -9.66 16.10
N THR A 82 -14.65 -8.59 15.39
CA THR A 82 -13.89 -7.50 15.99
C THR A 82 -14.75 -6.69 16.95
N GLU A 83 -16.02 -6.45 16.62
CA GLU A 83 -16.98 -5.78 17.50
C GLU A 83 -17.20 -6.57 18.80
N GLU A 84 -17.24 -7.89 18.77
CA GLU A 84 -17.33 -8.75 19.96
C GLU A 84 -16.16 -8.54 20.92
N SER A 85 -14.94 -8.30 20.39
CA SER A 85 -13.69 -8.17 21.16
C SER A 85 -13.23 -6.73 21.38
N LEU A 86 -14.11 -5.74 21.19
CA LEU A 86 -13.79 -4.31 21.26
C LEU A 86 -13.13 -3.89 22.58
N GLU A 87 -13.65 -4.38 23.71
CA GLU A 87 -13.15 -4.00 25.03
C GLU A 87 -11.71 -4.49 25.28
N GLU A 88 -11.35 -5.66 24.72
CA GLU A 88 -10.00 -6.19 24.83
C GLU A 88 -9.01 -5.36 24.02
N VAL A 89 -9.40 -4.96 22.80
CA VAL A 89 -8.62 -4.04 21.96
C VAL A 89 -8.44 -2.69 22.67
N ARG A 90 -9.51 -2.13 23.24
CA ARG A 90 -9.50 -0.85 23.95
C ARG A 90 -8.51 -0.87 25.11
N ARG A 91 -8.53 -1.90 25.96
CA ARG A 91 -7.60 -2.05 27.10
C ARG A 91 -6.13 -1.97 26.71
N ILE A 92 -5.78 -2.61 25.59
CA ILE A 92 -4.40 -2.56 25.09
C ILE A 92 -4.04 -1.15 24.60
N LEU A 93 -4.99 -0.42 23.99
CA LEU A 93 -4.79 0.92 23.49
C LEU A 93 -4.70 1.99 24.60
N GLU A 94 -5.35 1.78 25.73
CA GLU A 94 -5.34 2.71 26.87
C GLU A 94 -3.95 2.87 27.51
N VAL A 95 -3.08 1.86 27.35
CA VAL A 95 -1.76 1.86 27.97
C VAL A 95 -0.77 2.70 27.15
N ASN A 96 -0.63 3.98 27.54
CA ASN A 96 0.39 4.94 27.03
C ASN A 96 0.49 5.03 25.50
N THR A 97 -0.61 4.85 24.77
CA THR A 97 -0.59 4.84 23.30
C THR A 97 -0.84 6.24 22.75
N LYS A 98 0.03 6.73 21.89
CA LYS A 98 -0.09 8.02 21.19
C LYS A 98 -0.25 7.82 19.68
N MET A 99 0.30 6.73 19.16
CA MET A 99 0.27 6.38 17.74
C MET A 99 0.04 4.89 17.53
N VAL A 100 -0.75 4.55 16.53
CA VAL A 100 -1.02 3.17 16.16
C VAL A 100 -0.82 3.00 14.65
N PHE A 101 -0.01 2.01 14.29
CA PHE A 101 0.01 1.46 12.95
C PHE A 101 -0.94 0.26 12.88
N ILE A 102 -1.90 0.31 11.96
CA ILE A 102 -2.79 -0.80 11.68
C ILE A 102 -2.35 -1.45 10.37
N THR A 103 -1.82 -2.66 10.44
CA THR A 103 -1.42 -3.40 9.26
C THR A 103 -2.39 -4.55 8.96
N ALA A 104 -2.82 -4.66 7.70
CA ALA A 104 -3.75 -5.68 7.26
C ALA A 104 -3.58 -6.02 5.77
N GLY A 105 -3.75 -7.30 5.45
CA GLY A 105 -3.97 -7.73 4.06
C GLY A 105 -5.45 -7.57 3.73
N MET A 106 -5.77 -6.72 2.74
CA MET A 106 -7.13 -6.50 2.28
C MET A 106 -7.60 -7.59 1.31
N GLY A 107 -8.90 -7.80 1.25
CA GLY A 107 -9.53 -8.84 0.39
C GLY A 107 -9.83 -10.15 1.12
N GLY A 108 -9.37 -10.31 2.38
CA GLY A 108 -9.75 -11.40 3.28
C GLY A 108 -10.96 -11.04 4.15
N GLY A 109 -11.29 -11.89 5.13
CA GLY A 109 -12.38 -11.64 6.08
C GLY A 109 -11.95 -10.72 7.23
N THR A 110 -11.03 -11.20 8.07
CA THR A 110 -10.65 -10.54 9.32
C THR A 110 -9.98 -9.19 9.10
N GLY A 111 -8.95 -9.12 8.21
CA GLY A 111 -8.24 -7.88 7.94
C GLY A 111 -9.15 -6.81 7.34
N THR A 112 -9.95 -7.18 6.33
CA THR A 112 -10.83 -6.27 5.61
C THR A 112 -11.95 -5.71 6.49
N GLY A 113 -12.58 -6.60 7.30
CA GLY A 113 -13.69 -6.21 8.17
C GLY A 113 -13.26 -5.61 9.50
N GLY A 114 -12.17 -6.12 10.09
CA GLY A 114 -11.72 -5.74 11.43
C GLY A 114 -10.87 -4.49 11.50
N ALA A 115 -9.98 -4.26 10.51
CA ALA A 115 -9.10 -3.09 10.54
C ALA A 115 -9.85 -1.76 10.64
N PRO A 116 -10.96 -1.52 9.89
CA PRO A 116 -11.75 -0.29 10.04
C PRO A 116 -12.33 -0.11 11.44
N ILE A 117 -12.73 -1.18 12.11
CA ILE A 117 -13.30 -1.13 13.47
C ILE A 117 -12.22 -0.77 14.50
N ILE A 118 -11.06 -1.37 14.42
CA ILE A 118 -9.92 -1.04 15.29
C ILE A 118 -9.49 0.42 15.05
N ALA A 119 -9.41 0.86 13.79
CA ALA A 119 -9.10 2.24 13.46
C ALA A 119 -10.09 3.24 14.05
N LYS A 120 -11.39 2.92 14.01
CA LYS A 120 -12.45 3.74 14.61
C LYS A 120 -12.22 3.94 16.10
N ILE A 121 -11.89 2.88 16.84
CA ILE A 121 -11.59 2.98 18.28
C ILE A 121 -10.38 3.89 18.52
N CYS A 122 -9.29 3.69 17.76
CA CYS A 122 -8.10 4.52 17.88
C CYS A 122 -8.44 6.01 17.67
N LYS A 123 -9.24 6.32 16.64
CA LYS A 123 -9.71 7.68 16.34
C LYS A 123 -10.57 8.27 17.48
N GLU A 124 -11.51 7.49 18.03
CA GLU A 124 -12.35 7.89 19.17
C GLU A 124 -11.52 8.19 20.42
N MET A 125 -10.41 7.48 20.62
CA MET A 125 -9.46 7.70 21.71
C MET A 125 -8.47 8.86 21.43
N GLY A 126 -8.53 9.52 20.28
CA GLY A 126 -7.62 10.61 19.90
C GLY A 126 -6.19 10.16 19.55
N ILE A 127 -5.98 8.87 19.32
CA ILE A 127 -4.70 8.27 18.96
C ILE A 127 -4.43 8.51 17.50
N LEU A 128 -3.21 8.99 17.15
CA LEU A 128 -2.80 9.11 15.74
C LEU A 128 -2.80 7.73 15.09
N THR A 129 -3.61 7.57 14.05
CA THR A 129 -3.86 6.26 13.43
C THR A 129 -3.38 6.23 11.99
N VAL A 130 -2.42 5.35 11.71
CA VAL A 130 -1.85 5.14 10.38
C VAL A 130 -2.20 3.74 9.88
N GLY A 131 -2.93 3.66 8.78
CA GLY A 131 -3.19 2.39 8.11
C GLY A 131 -2.07 2.05 7.12
N ILE A 132 -1.53 0.83 7.19
CA ILE A 132 -0.56 0.31 6.22
C ILE A 132 -1.11 -1.01 5.70
N VAL A 133 -1.67 -1.02 4.50
CA VAL A 133 -2.41 -2.16 3.99
C VAL A 133 -1.94 -2.63 2.62
N THR A 134 -2.09 -3.92 2.35
CA THR A 134 -1.80 -4.49 1.03
C THR A 134 -3.08 -4.82 0.29
N THR A 135 -3.07 -4.61 -1.04
CA THR A 135 -4.09 -5.15 -1.94
C THR A 135 -3.70 -6.54 -2.40
N PRO A 136 -4.67 -7.44 -2.63
CA PRO A 136 -4.38 -8.79 -3.10
C PRO A 136 -3.75 -8.78 -4.49
N PHE A 137 -3.06 -9.88 -4.84
CA PHE A 137 -2.62 -10.11 -6.20
C PHE A 137 -3.81 -10.35 -7.14
N ALA A 138 -3.68 -9.96 -8.41
CA ALA A 138 -4.74 -10.14 -9.42
C ALA A 138 -5.18 -11.61 -9.58
N TYR A 139 -4.26 -12.57 -9.42
CA TYR A 139 -4.60 -14.00 -9.50
C TYR A 139 -5.45 -14.52 -8.33
N GLU A 140 -5.56 -13.78 -7.21
CA GLU A 140 -6.43 -14.15 -6.08
C GLU A 140 -7.92 -13.98 -6.40
N GLY A 141 -8.24 -13.33 -7.50
CA GLY A 141 -9.56 -13.23 -8.08
C GLY A 141 -10.30 -11.93 -7.81
N LYS A 142 -11.24 -11.61 -8.71
CA LYS A 142 -11.98 -10.34 -8.72
C LYS A 142 -12.77 -10.08 -7.42
N LYS A 143 -13.31 -11.12 -6.80
CA LYS A 143 -14.07 -10.99 -5.54
C LYS A 143 -13.19 -10.43 -4.42
N ARG A 144 -11.95 -10.93 -4.28
CA ARG A 144 -11.02 -10.43 -3.26
C ARG A 144 -10.59 -8.99 -3.54
N LEU A 145 -10.38 -8.63 -4.81
CA LEU A 145 -10.08 -7.25 -5.20
C LEU A 145 -11.22 -6.31 -4.80
N GLN A 146 -12.47 -6.63 -5.13
CA GLN A 146 -13.63 -5.83 -4.76
C GLN A 146 -13.80 -5.70 -3.24
N GLN A 147 -13.59 -6.79 -2.49
CA GLN A 147 -13.61 -6.75 -1.04
C GLN A 147 -12.49 -5.85 -0.48
N ALA A 148 -11.29 -5.89 -1.09
CA ALA A 148 -10.18 -5.04 -0.70
C ALA A 148 -10.49 -3.55 -0.94
N GLU A 149 -11.02 -3.20 -2.10
CA GLU A 149 -11.42 -1.82 -2.44
C GLU A 149 -12.46 -1.27 -1.46
N GLU A 150 -13.48 -2.07 -1.13
CA GLU A 150 -14.50 -1.70 -0.15
C GLU A 150 -13.92 -1.52 1.25
N GLY A 151 -13.07 -2.46 1.71
CA GLY A 151 -12.40 -2.36 3.01
C GLY A 151 -11.46 -1.16 3.10
N ILE A 152 -10.71 -0.86 2.05
CA ILE A 152 -9.85 0.32 1.95
C ILE A 152 -10.69 1.61 2.04
N ARG A 153 -11.83 1.66 1.35
CA ARG A 153 -12.74 2.82 1.39
C ARG A 153 -13.25 3.06 2.80
N GLN A 154 -13.65 2.00 3.52
CA GLN A 154 -14.09 2.10 4.91
C GLN A 154 -12.96 2.50 5.85
N LEU A 155 -11.78 1.88 5.71
CA LEU A 155 -10.62 2.18 6.55
C LEU A 155 -10.16 3.63 6.38
N ARG A 156 -10.16 4.16 5.16
CA ARG A 156 -9.77 5.54 4.84
C ARG A 156 -10.52 6.60 5.65
N THR A 157 -11.78 6.34 6.00
CA THR A 157 -12.59 7.28 6.80
C THR A 157 -12.26 7.23 8.29
N GLN A 158 -11.56 6.19 8.74
CA GLN A 158 -11.26 5.92 10.15
C GLN A 158 -9.81 6.17 10.54
N VAL A 159 -8.90 6.30 9.57
CA VAL A 159 -7.48 6.58 9.81
C VAL A 159 -7.14 8.04 9.50
N ASP A 160 -6.09 8.58 10.14
CA ASP A 160 -5.53 9.88 9.80
C ASP A 160 -4.77 9.83 8.48
N THR A 161 -4.01 8.75 8.29
CA THR A 161 -3.17 8.54 7.12
C THR A 161 -3.27 7.08 6.67
N LEU A 162 -3.35 6.86 5.36
CA LEU A 162 -3.46 5.54 4.76
C LEU A 162 -2.39 5.31 3.70
N LEU A 163 -1.54 4.32 3.93
CA LEU A 163 -0.57 3.80 2.98
C LEU A 163 -1.12 2.51 2.35
N ILE A 164 -1.23 2.49 1.04
CA ILE A 164 -1.73 1.32 0.29
C ILE A 164 -0.59 0.77 -0.57
N ILE A 165 -0.26 -0.50 -0.35
CA ILE A 165 0.80 -1.20 -1.07
C ILE A 165 0.14 -2.21 -2.01
N SER A 166 0.47 -2.13 -3.30
CA SER A 166 -0.06 -3.05 -4.30
C SER A 166 0.84 -4.27 -4.47
N ASN A 167 0.33 -5.46 -4.14
CA ASN A 167 1.07 -6.70 -4.36
C ASN A 167 1.38 -6.95 -5.85
N ASP A 168 0.53 -6.50 -6.77
CA ASP A 168 0.82 -6.60 -8.21
C ASP A 168 1.99 -5.70 -8.62
N LYS A 169 2.12 -4.49 -8.05
CA LYS A 169 3.29 -3.64 -8.29
C LYS A 169 4.58 -4.28 -7.77
N LEU A 170 4.54 -4.92 -6.59
CA LEU A 170 5.69 -5.69 -6.07
C LEU A 170 6.09 -6.80 -7.03
N ARG A 171 5.11 -7.53 -7.60
CA ARG A 171 5.37 -8.54 -8.61
C ARG A 171 6.04 -7.96 -9.87
N HIS A 172 5.59 -6.82 -10.35
CA HIS A 172 6.19 -6.17 -11.53
C HIS A 172 7.63 -5.75 -11.28
N GLN A 173 7.95 -5.29 -10.07
CA GLN A 173 9.28 -4.81 -9.71
C GLN A 173 10.26 -5.95 -9.43
N PHE A 174 9.85 -6.95 -8.66
CA PHE A 174 10.72 -8.06 -8.27
C PHE A 174 10.75 -9.22 -9.25
N GLY A 175 9.93 -9.19 -10.30
CA GLY A 175 9.89 -10.20 -11.35
C GLY A 175 9.25 -11.53 -10.93
N ASN A 176 9.73 -12.63 -11.49
CA ASN A 176 9.16 -13.96 -11.28
C ASN A 176 9.70 -14.61 -10.01
N LEU A 177 9.12 -14.26 -8.86
CA LEU A 177 9.43 -14.86 -7.57
C LEU A 177 8.63 -16.15 -7.32
N LYS A 178 9.16 -17.03 -6.48
CA LYS A 178 8.36 -18.11 -5.89
C LYS A 178 7.26 -17.50 -5.01
N MET A 179 6.11 -18.20 -4.91
CA MET A 179 4.95 -17.69 -4.14
C MET A 179 5.31 -17.30 -2.70
N ARG A 180 6.09 -18.13 -2.00
CA ARG A 180 6.55 -17.83 -0.65
C ARG A 180 7.37 -16.55 -0.60
N GLU A 181 8.33 -16.40 -1.51
CA GLU A 181 9.18 -15.21 -1.60
C GLU A 181 8.36 -13.94 -1.92
N ALA A 182 7.30 -14.07 -2.73
CA ALA A 182 6.42 -12.95 -3.06
C ALA A 182 5.66 -12.44 -1.82
N PHE A 183 5.16 -13.33 -0.97
CA PHE A 183 4.51 -12.95 0.29
C PHE A 183 5.52 -12.43 1.32
N GLU A 184 6.69 -13.03 1.44
CA GLU A 184 7.78 -12.53 2.30
C GLU A 184 8.22 -11.12 1.88
N LYS A 185 8.22 -10.81 0.58
CA LYS A 185 8.47 -9.45 0.08
C LYS A 185 7.36 -8.46 0.45
N ALA A 186 6.10 -8.87 0.37
CA ALA A 186 4.98 -8.04 0.81
C ALA A 186 5.05 -7.74 2.31
N ASP A 187 5.36 -8.74 3.15
CA ASP A 187 5.54 -8.58 4.59
C ASP A 187 6.74 -7.67 4.91
N ASN A 188 7.86 -7.83 4.17
CA ASN A 188 9.02 -6.96 4.30
C ASN A 188 8.70 -5.50 3.96
N VAL A 189 7.93 -5.26 2.91
CA VAL A 189 7.54 -3.90 2.50
C VAL A 189 6.66 -3.23 3.56
N LEU A 190 5.70 -3.99 4.15
CA LEU A 190 4.90 -3.51 5.29
C LEU A 190 5.79 -3.19 6.50
N ALA A 191 6.76 -4.06 6.80
CA ALA A 191 7.71 -3.86 7.88
C ALA A 191 8.61 -2.63 7.65
N THR A 192 9.12 -2.48 6.43
CA THR A 192 9.94 -1.33 6.04
C THR A 192 9.15 -0.04 6.19
N ALA A 193 7.87 -0.02 5.78
CA ALA A 193 7.02 1.15 5.94
C ALA A 193 6.84 1.57 7.41
N ALA A 194 6.53 0.62 8.29
CA ALA A 194 6.40 0.90 9.72
C ALA A 194 7.75 1.33 10.33
N ARG A 195 8.83 0.61 9.99
CA ARG A 195 10.19 0.91 10.46
C ARG A 195 10.64 2.30 10.03
N CYS A 196 10.49 2.67 8.79
CA CYS A 196 10.88 3.99 8.28
C CYS A 196 10.24 5.14 9.08
N ILE A 197 8.96 4.99 9.44
CA ILE A 197 8.26 6.00 10.24
C ILE A 197 8.76 6.00 11.70
N THR A 198 8.98 4.82 12.28
CA THR A 198 9.48 4.72 13.66
C THR A 198 10.92 5.17 13.79
N ASP A 199 11.76 4.88 12.79
CA ASP A 199 13.16 5.32 12.77
C ASP A 199 13.27 6.85 12.71
N VAL A 200 12.37 7.53 11.98
CA VAL A 200 12.30 9.00 11.97
C VAL A 200 12.01 9.56 13.36
N ILE A 201 11.12 8.93 14.13
CA ILE A 201 10.74 9.36 15.48
C ILE A 201 11.85 9.05 16.52
N ASN A 202 12.53 7.92 16.34
CA ASN A 202 13.53 7.42 17.28
C ASN A 202 14.97 7.86 16.94
N SER A 203 15.22 8.39 15.73
CA SER A 203 16.55 8.81 15.31
C SER A 203 17.03 10.01 16.14
N THR A 204 18.28 9.93 16.60
CA THR A 204 18.98 11.03 17.24
C THR A 204 20.04 11.55 16.25
N GLY A 205 19.91 12.80 15.84
CA GLY A 205 20.80 13.39 14.85
C GLY A 205 21.05 14.87 15.09
N GLN A 206 21.53 15.57 14.05
CA GLN A 206 21.74 17.02 14.07
C GLN A 206 20.42 17.80 14.05
N ILE A 207 19.44 17.30 13.27
CA ILE A 207 18.09 17.85 13.20
C ILE A 207 17.13 16.70 13.48
N ASN A 208 16.54 16.71 14.67
CA ASN A 208 15.60 15.68 15.08
C ASN A 208 14.19 16.08 14.66
N VAL A 209 13.48 15.14 14.08
CA VAL A 209 12.04 15.24 13.86
C VAL A 209 11.36 14.75 15.15
N ASP A 210 10.62 15.60 15.80
CA ASP A 210 9.90 15.19 17.00
C ASP A 210 8.55 14.52 16.69
N PHE A 211 7.93 13.93 17.70
CA PHE A 211 6.64 13.26 17.52
C PHE A 211 5.53 14.24 17.11
N ALA A 212 5.63 15.53 17.48
CA ALA A 212 4.64 16.53 17.10
C ALA A 212 4.73 16.88 15.61
N ASP A 213 5.94 16.90 15.03
CA ASP A 213 6.17 17.08 13.61
C ASP A 213 5.54 15.94 12.80
N VAL A 214 5.77 14.69 13.23
CA VAL A 214 5.14 13.51 12.60
C VAL A 214 3.62 13.59 12.70
N CYS A 215 3.09 14.01 13.86
CA CYS A 215 1.65 14.24 14.02
C CYS A 215 1.12 15.30 13.05
N THR A 216 1.85 16.37 12.82
CA THR A 216 1.46 17.46 11.91
C THR A 216 1.36 16.97 10.48
N VAL A 217 2.35 16.21 10.02
CA VAL A 217 2.38 15.64 8.66
C VAL A 217 1.30 14.58 8.45
N MET A 218 1.07 13.73 9.47
CA MET A 218 0.20 12.56 9.31
C MET A 218 -1.24 12.78 9.72
N ARG A 219 -1.54 13.73 10.61
CA ARG A 219 -2.91 13.97 11.06
C ARG A 219 -3.74 14.57 9.93
N ASN A 220 -4.85 13.89 9.59
CA ASN A 220 -5.68 14.21 8.44
C ASN A 220 -4.91 14.21 7.11
N GLY A 221 -3.79 13.48 7.03
CA GLY A 221 -2.95 13.36 5.84
C GLY A 221 -3.63 12.61 4.68
N GLY A 222 -4.68 11.86 4.97
CA GLY A 222 -5.43 11.10 3.97
C GLY A 222 -4.57 10.00 3.35
N ARG A 223 -4.36 10.07 2.04
CA ARG A 223 -3.43 9.16 1.35
C ARG A 223 -1.99 9.58 1.63
N ALA A 224 -1.15 8.61 2.00
CA ALA A 224 0.30 8.81 2.10
C ALA A 224 1.04 8.05 1.01
N ILE A 225 2.19 8.60 0.69
CA ILE A 225 3.20 8.00 -0.17
C ILE A 225 4.47 7.89 0.67
N LEU A 226 5.07 6.70 0.71
CA LEU A 226 6.32 6.44 1.42
C LEU A 226 7.39 5.98 0.45
N GLY A 227 8.52 6.68 0.40
CA GLY A 227 9.72 6.31 -0.33
C GLY A 227 10.87 5.99 0.61
N HIS A 228 11.68 4.98 0.27
CA HIS A 228 12.89 4.66 1.00
C HIS A 228 13.95 4.14 0.05
N ALA A 229 15.18 4.62 0.20
CA ALA A 229 16.32 4.19 -0.59
C ALA A 229 17.62 4.18 0.22
N LEU A 230 18.54 3.33 -0.20
CA LEU A 230 19.89 3.16 0.37
C LEU A 230 20.89 3.13 -0.79
N VAL A 231 21.64 4.21 -0.98
CA VAL A 231 22.56 4.36 -2.12
C VAL A 231 23.96 4.74 -1.67
N ALA A 232 24.97 4.14 -2.27
CA ALA A 232 26.39 4.42 -2.05
C ALA A 232 27.03 5.03 -3.31
N GLY A 233 28.20 5.63 -3.13
CA GLY A 233 29.07 6.10 -4.23
C GLY A 233 28.88 7.57 -4.60
N GLN A 234 29.49 7.97 -5.73
CA GLN A 234 29.38 9.34 -6.24
C GLN A 234 27.95 9.63 -6.68
N ASN A 235 27.47 10.85 -6.43
CA ASN A 235 26.08 11.29 -6.68
C ASN A 235 25.00 10.50 -5.88
N ARG A 236 25.38 9.91 -4.74
CA ARG A 236 24.46 9.13 -3.88
C ARG A 236 23.24 9.95 -3.47
N ALA A 237 23.37 11.25 -3.28
CA ALA A 237 22.27 12.15 -2.90
C ALA A 237 21.15 12.20 -3.95
N GLN A 238 21.51 12.46 -5.20
CA GLN A 238 20.55 12.46 -6.31
C GLN A 238 19.95 11.09 -6.54
N LEU A 239 20.78 10.04 -6.63
CA LEU A 239 20.36 8.69 -6.90
C LEU A 239 19.46 8.15 -5.78
N ALA A 240 19.77 8.45 -4.51
CA ALA A 240 18.95 8.01 -3.38
C ALA A 240 17.55 8.65 -3.40
N LEU A 241 17.45 9.94 -3.75
CA LEU A 241 16.13 10.56 -3.89
C LEU A 241 15.35 10.00 -5.08
N GLU A 242 15.97 9.80 -6.23
CA GLU A 242 15.34 9.21 -7.42
C GLU A 242 14.86 7.78 -7.14
N GLU A 243 15.68 6.97 -6.46
CA GLU A 243 15.31 5.61 -6.04
C GLU A 243 14.19 5.60 -5.00
N ALA A 244 14.24 6.50 -4.01
CA ALA A 244 13.17 6.67 -3.03
C ALA A 244 11.84 7.04 -3.71
N LEU A 245 11.85 7.94 -4.69
CA LEU A 245 10.68 8.31 -5.49
C LEU A 245 10.21 7.21 -6.46
N SER A 246 11.04 6.21 -6.71
CA SER A 246 10.71 5.03 -7.53
C SER A 246 10.41 3.79 -6.68
N SER A 247 10.40 3.94 -5.36
CA SER A 247 10.24 2.84 -4.40
C SER A 247 8.94 2.06 -4.61
N PRO A 248 8.94 0.73 -4.40
CA PRO A 248 7.73 -0.11 -4.47
C PRO A 248 6.68 0.23 -3.42
N LEU A 249 7.08 0.96 -2.39
CA LEU A 249 6.20 1.49 -1.35
C LEU A 249 5.26 2.57 -1.88
N LEU A 250 5.55 3.10 -3.08
CA LEU A 250 4.75 4.11 -3.74
C LEU A 250 3.61 3.46 -4.53
N SER A 251 2.37 3.71 -4.14
CA SER A 251 1.22 3.34 -4.96
C SER A 251 1.10 4.21 -6.23
N ASP A 252 1.67 5.42 -6.20
CA ASP A 252 1.91 6.31 -7.35
C ASP A 252 3.30 6.91 -7.22
N ASN A 253 3.98 7.07 -8.36
CA ASN A 253 5.34 7.65 -8.40
C ASN A 253 5.34 9.18 -8.43
N ASP A 254 4.18 9.81 -8.21
CA ASP A 254 4.02 11.25 -8.31
C ASP A 254 3.72 11.85 -6.93
N ILE A 255 4.67 12.64 -6.42
CA ILE A 255 4.51 13.40 -5.17
C ILE A 255 3.97 14.82 -5.42
N LEU A 256 3.67 15.16 -6.68
CA LEU A 256 3.15 16.47 -7.05
C LEU A 256 1.82 16.74 -6.37
N GLY A 257 1.74 17.88 -5.70
CA GLY A 257 0.53 18.30 -4.96
C GLY A 257 0.43 17.75 -3.54
N ALA A 258 1.50 17.16 -2.99
CA ALA A 258 1.59 16.89 -1.57
C ALA A 258 1.61 18.21 -0.80
N LYS A 259 0.82 18.32 0.28
CA LYS A 259 0.87 19.48 1.19
C LYS A 259 2.05 19.41 2.15
N TRP A 260 2.33 18.22 2.62
CA TRP A 260 3.40 17.96 3.58
C TRP A 260 4.33 16.89 3.07
N ILE A 261 5.62 17.13 3.18
CA ILE A 261 6.66 16.13 2.99
C ILE A 261 7.55 16.11 4.22
N LEU A 262 7.70 14.93 4.80
CA LEU A 262 8.71 14.65 5.80
C LEU A 262 9.80 13.85 5.13
N ILE A 263 11.03 14.36 5.15
CA ILE A 263 12.21 13.68 4.64
C ILE A 263 13.23 13.49 5.76
N ASN A 264 13.75 12.29 5.90
CA ASN A 264 14.81 11.96 6.85
C ASN A 264 16.02 11.42 6.07
N ILE A 265 17.19 12.03 6.33
CA ILE A 265 18.45 11.70 5.69
C ILE A 265 19.38 11.14 6.74
N ASN A 266 19.89 9.93 6.55
CA ASN A 266 20.83 9.29 7.45
C ASN A 266 22.10 8.86 6.71
N SER A 267 23.26 9.02 7.37
CA SER A 267 24.56 8.51 6.93
C SER A 267 25.36 7.98 8.12
N ALA A 268 26.46 7.29 7.86
CA ALA A 268 27.43 7.03 8.90
C ALA A 268 28.18 8.32 9.27
N ARG A 269 28.75 8.36 10.48
CA ARG A 269 29.58 9.47 10.94
C ARG A 269 30.98 9.42 10.28
N GLY A 270 31.66 10.57 10.24
CA GLY A 270 33.04 10.67 9.81
C GLY A 270 33.21 10.81 8.30
N GLU A 271 34.02 9.93 7.69
CA GLU A 271 34.39 10.05 6.26
C GLU A 271 33.19 9.95 5.30
N HIS A 272 32.15 9.23 5.70
CA HIS A 272 30.95 8.99 4.89
C HIS A 272 29.74 9.84 5.31
N GLU A 273 29.97 10.82 6.20
CA GLU A 273 28.91 11.74 6.61
C GLU A 273 28.38 12.55 5.42
N TYR A 274 27.06 12.82 5.43
CA TYR A 274 26.44 13.66 4.40
C TYR A 274 26.99 15.09 4.44
N THR A 275 27.14 15.69 3.28
CA THR A 275 27.63 17.07 3.12
C THR A 275 26.48 18.04 2.93
N MET A 276 26.75 19.34 3.13
CA MET A 276 25.75 20.39 2.88
C MET A 276 25.32 20.42 1.40
N ASP A 277 26.23 20.17 0.49
CA ASP A 277 25.95 20.13 -0.95
C ASP A 277 24.99 18.98 -1.28
N GLU A 278 25.17 17.80 -0.65
CA GLU A 278 24.27 16.66 -0.82
C GLU A 278 22.86 16.97 -0.31
N VAL A 279 22.72 17.63 0.83
CA VAL A 279 21.43 18.06 1.39
C VAL A 279 20.75 19.07 0.48
N GLU A 280 21.50 20.05 -0.05
CA GLU A 280 20.98 21.04 -0.98
C GLU A 280 20.47 20.40 -2.28
N ILE A 281 21.22 19.46 -2.86
CA ILE A 281 20.80 18.68 -4.05
C ILE A 281 19.48 17.96 -3.78
N ILE A 282 19.36 17.27 -2.64
CA ILE A 282 18.14 16.56 -2.27
C ILE A 282 16.97 17.53 -2.16
N GLN A 283 17.16 18.67 -1.49
CA GLN A 283 16.09 19.65 -1.27
C GLN A 283 15.63 20.29 -2.58
N GLN A 284 16.54 20.67 -3.46
CA GLN A 284 16.22 21.26 -4.77
C GLN A 284 15.44 20.29 -5.66
N LEU A 285 15.89 19.04 -5.73
CA LEU A 285 15.22 17.99 -6.50
C LEU A 285 13.84 17.68 -5.93
N LEU A 286 13.70 17.62 -4.60
CA LEU A 286 12.44 17.36 -3.92
C LEU A 286 11.41 18.44 -4.25
N LEU A 287 11.76 19.72 -4.10
CA LEU A 287 10.87 20.85 -4.41
C LEU A 287 10.48 20.89 -5.89
N THR A 288 11.40 20.54 -6.78
CA THR A 288 11.12 20.44 -8.22
C THR A 288 10.05 19.38 -8.53
N ARG A 289 10.04 18.28 -7.76
CA ARG A 289 9.09 17.17 -7.94
C ARG A 289 7.75 17.36 -7.22
N ALA A 290 7.78 17.98 -6.04
CA ALA A 290 6.61 18.17 -5.18
C ALA A 290 5.79 19.43 -5.55
N GLY A 291 6.45 20.48 -6.02
CA GLY A 291 5.87 21.78 -6.29
C GLY A 291 6.20 22.82 -5.21
N GLU A 292 6.03 24.09 -5.53
CA GLU A 292 6.44 25.23 -4.67
C GLU A 292 5.57 25.42 -3.41
N ASN A 293 4.38 24.82 -3.36
CA ASN A 293 3.43 24.99 -2.25
C ASN A 293 3.49 23.86 -1.22
N THR A 294 4.58 23.11 -1.19
CA THR A 294 4.75 21.97 -0.30
C THR A 294 5.57 22.36 0.92
N ASP A 295 5.04 22.11 2.11
CA ASP A 295 5.79 22.25 3.37
C ASP A 295 6.69 21.01 3.58
N VAL A 296 7.99 21.24 3.81
CA VAL A 296 8.98 20.18 3.98
C VAL A 296 9.54 20.20 5.40
N ILE A 297 9.41 19.08 6.10
CA ILE A 297 10.06 18.82 7.38
C ILE A 297 11.29 17.95 7.12
N LEU A 298 12.47 18.47 7.46
CA LEU A 298 13.75 17.81 7.25
C LEU A 298 14.29 17.26 8.56
N GLY A 299 14.54 15.95 8.61
CA GLY A 299 15.31 15.29 9.65
C GLY A 299 16.68 14.87 9.14
N MET A 300 17.69 14.94 9.99
CA MET A 300 19.05 14.52 9.67
C MET A 300 19.64 13.73 10.84
N GLY A 301 19.96 12.45 10.59
CA GLY A 301 20.41 11.53 11.60
C GLY A 301 21.67 10.76 11.20
N TYR A 302 22.16 9.94 12.12
CA TYR A 302 23.34 9.09 11.93
C TYR A 302 23.00 7.64 12.23
N ASP A 303 23.47 6.75 11.35
CA ASP A 303 23.47 5.30 11.55
C ASP A 303 24.79 4.73 11.01
N ASP A 304 25.67 4.38 11.91
CA ASP A 304 27.02 3.90 11.58
C ASP A 304 27.02 2.54 10.84
N ASN A 305 25.89 1.82 10.84
CA ASN A 305 25.71 0.59 10.08
C ASN A 305 25.56 0.82 8.56
N LEU A 306 25.32 2.06 8.15
CA LEU A 306 25.17 2.43 6.73
C LEU A 306 26.49 2.37 5.96
N GLY A 307 27.64 2.52 6.64
CA GLY A 307 28.95 2.58 5.99
C GLY A 307 29.02 3.77 5.02
N ASP A 308 29.28 3.51 3.75
CA ASP A 308 29.37 4.53 2.67
C ASP A 308 28.00 4.94 2.07
N LYS A 309 26.91 4.34 2.55
CA LYS A 309 25.56 4.55 2.02
C LYS A 309 24.91 5.79 2.63
N LEU A 310 24.11 6.44 1.81
CA LEU A 310 23.14 7.45 2.22
C LEU A 310 21.76 6.81 2.23
N ALA A 311 21.05 6.94 3.36
CA ALA A 311 19.66 6.50 3.50
C ALA A 311 18.72 7.70 3.38
N ILE A 312 17.74 7.62 2.53
CA ILE A 312 16.65 8.60 2.44
C ILE A 312 15.34 7.91 2.73
N THR A 313 14.58 8.49 3.67
CA THR A 313 13.18 8.13 3.91
C THR A 313 12.32 9.36 3.64
N LEU A 314 11.32 9.21 2.79
CA LEU A 314 10.41 10.27 2.39
C LEU A 314 8.97 9.85 2.65
N ILE A 315 8.20 10.73 3.31
CA ILE A 315 6.77 10.55 3.56
C ILE A 315 6.06 11.78 3.01
N ALA A 316 5.21 11.60 2.02
CA ALA A 316 4.40 12.67 1.44
C ALA A 316 2.91 12.44 1.74
N THR A 317 2.22 13.50 2.17
CA THR A 317 0.81 13.44 2.58
C THR A 317 0.04 14.69 2.14
N GLY A 318 -1.29 14.67 2.34
CA GLY A 318 -2.12 15.85 2.10
C GLY A 318 -2.42 16.08 0.62
N PHE A 319 -2.38 15.05 -0.21
CA PHE A 319 -2.73 15.16 -1.61
C PHE A 319 -4.17 15.63 -1.79
N GLU A 320 -4.37 16.66 -2.59
CA GLU A 320 -5.72 17.03 -3.04
C GLU A 320 -6.33 15.86 -3.80
N HIS A 321 -7.61 15.57 -3.51
CA HIS A 321 -8.33 14.39 -3.96
C HIS A 321 -8.22 14.17 -5.48
N LYS A 322 -7.21 13.43 -5.90
CA LYS A 322 -7.32 12.59 -7.08
C LYS A 322 -7.82 11.25 -6.57
N ASP A 323 -9.13 11.03 -6.63
CA ASP A 323 -9.72 9.71 -6.38
C ASP A 323 -9.14 8.73 -7.40
N GLY A 324 -7.95 8.21 -7.10
CA GLY A 324 -7.19 7.29 -7.94
C GLY A 324 -7.68 5.84 -7.85
N ILE A 325 -8.96 5.63 -7.53
CA ILE A 325 -9.72 4.42 -7.81
C ILE A 325 -10.79 4.80 -8.84
N THR A 326 -10.37 5.38 -9.94
CA THR A 326 -11.14 5.30 -11.17
C THR A 326 -10.70 3.97 -11.79
N PRO A 327 -11.59 2.97 -11.95
CA PRO A 327 -11.30 1.87 -12.84
C PRO A 327 -10.90 2.52 -14.16
N ALA A 328 -9.75 2.11 -14.71
CA ALA A 328 -9.32 2.57 -16.03
C ALA A 328 -10.56 2.43 -16.92
N ALA A 329 -11.11 3.56 -17.34
CA ALA A 329 -12.24 3.57 -18.25
C ALA A 329 -11.81 2.68 -19.41
N PRO A 330 -12.59 1.66 -19.81
CA PRO A 330 -12.24 0.84 -20.94
C PRO A 330 -11.94 1.81 -22.08
N ALA A 331 -10.76 1.68 -22.69
CA ALA A 331 -10.35 2.52 -23.79
C ALA A 331 -11.57 2.63 -24.73
N ARG A 332 -12.14 3.81 -24.82
CA ARG A 332 -13.22 4.08 -25.75
C ARG A 332 -12.64 3.74 -27.11
N ALA A 333 -13.02 2.56 -27.64
CA ALA A 333 -12.91 2.30 -29.05
C ALA A 333 -13.47 3.55 -29.73
N LYS A 334 -12.68 4.15 -30.60
CA LYS A 334 -13.13 5.25 -31.45
C LYS A 334 -14.39 4.74 -32.15
N VAL A 335 -15.54 5.13 -31.63
CA VAL A 335 -16.80 5.01 -32.36
C VAL A 335 -16.60 5.93 -33.55
N GLN A 336 -16.44 5.32 -34.73
CA GLN A 336 -16.61 6.02 -35.98
C GLN A 336 -18.00 6.68 -35.87
N GLU A 337 -18.07 7.98 -36.00
CA GLU A 337 -19.32 8.71 -36.14
C GLU A 337 -20.02 8.14 -37.37
N GLU A 338 -21.02 7.29 -37.15
CA GLU A 338 -21.99 6.98 -38.18
C GLU A 338 -22.74 8.28 -38.46
N GLU A 339 -22.60 8.76 -39.70
CA GLU A 339 -23.35 9.89 -40.20
C GLU A 339 -24.85 9.67 -39.94
N LYS A 340 -25.47 10.54 -39.17
CA LYS A 340 -26.90 10.54 -38.94
C LYS A 340 -27.58 10.80 -40.27
N ILE A 341 -28.17 9.77 -40.86
CA ILE A 341 -29.07 9.92 -41.99
C ILE A 341 -30.36 10.63 -41.45
N VAL A 342 -30.50 11.88 -41.78
CA VAL A 342 -31.75 12.64 -41.50
C VAL A 342 -32.74 12.29 -42.57
N MET A 343 -33.73 11.45 -42.27
CA MET A 343 -34.88 11.21 -43.13
C MET A 343 -35.81 12.42 -43.09
N VAL A 344 -35.92 13.13 -44.20
CA VAL A 344 -36.93 14.17 -44.39
C VAL A 344 -38.21 13.50 -44.88
N LEU A 345 -39.25 13.49 -44.04
CA LEU A 345 -40.58 13.04 -44.43
C LEU A 345 -41.21 14.08 -45.38
N GLY A 346 -41.44 13.72 -46.63
CA GLY A 346 -42.34 14.49 -47.52
C GLY A 346 -41.86 14.78 -48.92
N GLN A 347 -41.44 13.80 -49.71
CA GLN A 347 -41.51 13.88 -51.17
C GLN A 347 -41.88 12.48 -51.77
N PRO A 348 -42.81 12.43 -52.77
CA PRO A 348 -43.22 11.15 -53.35
C PRO A 348 -42.13 10.59 -54.26
N GLU A 349 -41.86 9.29 -54.12
CA GLU A 349 -40.90 8.54 -54.93
C GLU A 349 -41.32 8.47 -56.42
N PRO A 350 -40.37 8.53 -57.36
CA PRO A 350 -40.63 8.15 -58.74
C PRO A 350 -40.67 6.61 -58.90
N ILE A 351 -41.71 6.17 -59.54
CA ILE A 351 -42.01 4.76 -59.83
C ILE A 351 -40.89 4.19 -60.72
N HIS A 352 -40.14 3.20 -60.23
CA HIS A 352 -39.12 2.49 -60.98
C HIS A 352 -39.74 1.24 -61.64
N VAL A 353 -39.78 1.23 -63.00
CA VAL A 353 -40.23 0.07 -63.80
C VAL A 353 -39.12 -0.95 -63.88
N PRO A 354 -39.35 -2.22 -63.55
CA PRO A 354 -38.29 -3.23 -63.60
C PRO A 354 -37.99 -3.69 -65.01
N THR A 355 -36.70 -3.67 -65.41
CA THR A 355 -36.20 -4.26 -66.64
C THR A 355 -35.97 -5.77 -66.42
N PRO A 356 -36.28 -6.65 -67.41
CA PRO A 356 -36.13 -8.10 -67.23
C PRO A 356 -34.67 -8.55 -67.25
N PRO A 357 -34.34 -9.69 -66.60
CA PRO A 357 -32.97 -10.15 -66.44
C PRO A 357 -32.39 -10.75 -67.78
N VAL A 358 -31.18 -10.33 -68.13
CA VAL A 358 -30.37 -10.92 -69.19
C VAL A 358 -29.69 -12.19 -68.62
N MET A 359 -30.01 -13.35 -69.25
CA MET A 359 -29.31 -14.60 -68.96
C MET A 359 -27.86 -14.49 -69.44
N GLN A 360 -26.92 -14.68 -68.56
CA GLN A 360 -25.52 -15.01 -68.93
C GLN A 360 -25.31 -16.52 -68.84
N ALA A 361 -24.74 -17.08 -69.92
CA ALA A 361 -24.45 -18.51 -70.06
C ALA A 361 -23.21 -18.90 -69.27
N ASP A 362 -23.25 -20.11 -68.70
CA ASP A 362 -22.14 -20.74 -67.97
C ASP A 362 -20.97 -21.11 -68.88
N PRO A 363 -19.71 -20.97 -68.43
CA PRO A 363 -18.56 -21.57 -69.12
C PRO A 363 -18.40 -23.05 -68.71
N PRO A 364 -17.79 -23.89 -69.62
CA PRO A 364 -17.80 -25.35 -69.50
C PRO A 364 -16.80 -25.85 -68.39
N ALA A 365 -17.18 -27.03 -67.87
CA ALA A 365 -16.45 -27.78 -66.84
C ALA A 365 -15.12 -28.36 -67.39
N GLU A 366 -14.05 -28.16 -66.58
CA GLU A 366 -12.79 -28.88 -66.80
C GLU A 366 -12.75 -30.20 -66.06
N THR A 367 -12.32 -31.24 -66.69
CA THR A 367 -12.17 -32.62 -66.25
C THR A 367 -10.95 -32.82 -65.33
N PRO A 368 -10.97 -33.81 -64.46
CA PRO A 368 -9.87 -34.05 -63.53
C PRO A 368 -8.74 -34.86 -64.13
N THR A 369 -7.52 -34.45 -63.87
CA THR A 369 -6.31 -35.22 -64.22
C THR A 369 -5.77 -35.98 -63.06
N GLU A 370 -5.55 -37.25 -63.27
CA GLU A 370 -5.07 -38.27 -62.34
C GLU A 370 -3.65 -38.01 -61.80
N THR A 371 -3.44 -38.44 -60.59
CA THR A 371 -2.15 -38.65 -59.94
C THR A 371 -1.38 -39.82 -60.49
N PRO A 372 -0.06 -39.83 -60.53
CA PRO A 372 0.71 -41.06 -60.37
C PRO A 372 1.54 -41.08 -59.09
N THR A 373 1.37 -42.18 -58.38
CA THR A 373 2.20 -42.77 -57.33
C THR A 373 3.55 -43.22 -57.94
N ALA A 374 4.64 -43.01 -57.13
CA ALA A 374 5.85 -43.86 -57.10
C ALA A 374 6.61 -43.59 -55.87
N GLU A 375 6.65 -44.54 -54.94
CA GLU A 375 7.75 -45.46 -54.56
C GLU A 375 9.18 -44.91 -54.74
N VAL A 376 9.94 -44.73 -53.68
CA VAL A 376 10.98 -45.58 -53.05
C VAL A 376 11.28 -44.96 -51.66
#